data_347cf2e00316fa73899531f3b9efb605
#
_entry.id   347cf2e00316fa73899531f3b9efb605
#
_cell.length_a   1.000
_cell.length_b   1.000
_cell.length_c   1.000
_cell.angle_alpha   90.00
_cell.angle_beta   90.00
_cell.angle_gamma   90.00
#
_symmetry.space_group_name_H-M   'P 1'
#
loop_
_entity.id
_entity.type
_entity.pdbx_description
1 polymer ?
#
loop_
_entity_poly.entity_id
_entity_poly.type
_entity_poly.pdbx_seq_one_letter_code
_entity_poly.pdbx_strand_id
1 'polypeptide(L)'
;MFVDTHCHIHELDYSIPIEDTFSGADISGVGKLICVGTGEISSKDAITFAEKHERAFASVGVHPHDTKDGYAAIRELAGSSKKVIAVGEIGLDYFYTNSPKELQIQALKDQLQVALDHNLPVIFHVREAFEDFWPIFDSYEGIRGVLHSFTDSSENLQKAIERGLYIGVNGISTFTKDESQKATFDSIPLDNLLFETDAPFLTPIPFRGKVNQPAYVKNIAEYHAERRGISVIELAEATTKNAQALFAI
;
A
#
# COMPACT_ATOMS: atom_id res chain seq x y z
N MET A 1 16.65 -1.86 8.77
CA MET A 1 15.33 -2.53 8.92
C MET A 1 14.47 -2.05 7.77
N PHE A 2 13.58 -2.91 7.24
CA PHE A 2 12.56 -2.53 6.26
C PHE A 2 11.17 -2.61 6.88
N VAL A 3 10.21 -1.93 6.25
CA VAL A 3 8.77 -2.07 6.48
C VAL A 3 8.14 -2.49 5.16
N ASP A 4 7.32 -3.55 5.16
CA ASP A 4 6.44 -3.87 4.04
C ASP A 4 5.13 -3.14 4.26
N THR A 5 4.91 -2.06 3.51
CA THR A 5 3.76 -1.16 3.75
C THR A 5 2.47 -1.64 3.13
N HIS A 6 2.47 -2.77 2.38
CA HIS A 6 1.27 -3.33 1.77
C HIS A 6 1.45 -4.82 1.45
N CYS A 7 0.73 -5.67 2.15
CA CYS A 7 0.65 -7.10 1.86
C CYS A 7 -0.71 -7.69 2.25
N HIS A 8 -1.06 -8.87 1.70
CA HIS A 8 -2.29 -9.60 1.96
C HIS A 8 -2.01 -11.00 2.52
N ILE A 9 -0.95 -11.17 3.30
CA ILE A 9 -0.56 -12.48 3.87
C ILE A 9 -1.54 -13.00 4.93
N HIS A 10 -2.51 -12.21 5.35
CA HIS A 10 -3.60 -12.58 6.26
C HIS A 10 -4.75 -13.29 5.55
N GLU A 11 -4.79 -13.22 4.22
CA GLU A 11 -5.83 -13.86 3.41
C GLU A 11 -5.73 -15.39 3.46
N LEU A 12 -6.87 -16.07 3.45
CA LEU A 12 -6.95 -17.53 3.61
C LEU A 12 -6.27 -18.31 2.49
N ASP A 13 -6.13 -17.73 1.32
CA ASP A 13 -5.49 -18.34 0.14
C ASP A 13 -3.98 -18.06 0.07
N TYR A 14 -3.41 -17.31 1.02
CA TYR A 14 -1.97 -17.15 1.12
C TYR A 14 -1.30 -18.49 1.44
N SER A 15 -0.50 -18.99 0.50
CA SER A 15 -0.08 -20.39 0.49
C SER A 15 1.24 -20.68 1.22
N ILE A 16 1.98 -19.64 1.64
CA ILE A 16 3.21 -19.83 2.43
C ILE A 16 2.85 -19.89 3.92
N PRO A 17 3.33 -20.89 4.68
CA PRO A 17 3.12 -20.92 6.13
C PRO A 17 3.58 -19.61 6.80
N ILE A 18 2.80 -19.12 7.75
CA ILE A 18 3.08 -17.82 8.39
C ILE A 18 4.39 -17.82 9.16
N GLU A 19 4.76 -18.93 9.79
CA GLU A 19 6.06 -19.09 10.45
C GLU A 19 7.24 -18.97 9.48
N ASP A 20 7.10 -19.54 8.28
CA ASP A 20 8.11 -19.45 7.22
C ASP A 20 8.19 -18.03 6.66
N THR A 21 7.03 -17.38 6.51
CA THR A 21 6.93 -15.97 6.07
C THR A 21 7.65 -15.04 7.04
N PHE A 22 7.41 -15.19 8.35
CA PHE A 22 8.09 -14.39 9.37
C PHE A 22 9.57 -14.70 9.48
N SER A 23 9.96 -15.98 9.37
CA SER A 23 11.37 -16.37 9.33
C SER A 23 12.10 -15.74 8.13
N GLY A 24 11.48 -15.76 6.95
CA GLY A 24 12.01 -15.10 5.76
C GLY A 24 12.14 -13.59 5.94
N ALA A 25 11.13 -12.96 6.54
CA ALA A 25 11.13 -11.54 6.86
C ALA A 25 12.28 -11.17 7.81
N ASP A 26 12.53 -11.97 8.85
CA ASP A 26 13.65 -11.77 9.80
C ASP A 26 15.01 -11.83 9.10
N ILE A 27 15.23 -12.86 8.30
CA ILE A 27 16.47 -13.03 7.52
C ILE A 27 16.70 -11.85 6.57
N SER A 28 15.62 -11.28 6.02
CA SER A 28 15.67 -10.16 5.09
C SER A 28 15.67 -8.79 5.78
N GLY A 29 15.55 -8.74 7.12
CA GLY A 29 15.53 -7.50 7.89
C GLY A 29 14.23 -6.70 7.77
N VAL A 30 13.10 -7.37 7.45
CA VAL A 30 11.75 -6.77 7.44
C VAL A 30 11.18 -6.84 8.84
N GLY A 31 11.13 -5.71 9.53
CA GLY A 31 10.75 -5.64 10.94
C GLY A 31 9.27 -5.41 11.19
N LYS A 32 8.57 -4.81 10.26
CA LYS A 32 7.13 -4.50 10.34
C LYS A 32 6.44 -4.74 9.00
N LEU A 33 5.15 -5.04 9.05
CA LEU A 33 4.33 -5.23 7.87
C LEU A 33 2.89 -4.74 8.11
N ILE A 34 2.25 -4.30 7.04
CA ILE A 34 0.85 -3.83 7.06
C ILE A 34 0.01 -4.80 6.23
N CYS A 35 -0.90 -5.50 6.90
CA CYS A 35 -1.91 -6.35 6.29
C CYS A 35 -3.07 -5.47 5.83
N VAL A 36 -3.35 -5.44 4.54
CA VAL A 36 -4.28 -4.49 3.93
C VAL A 36 -5.62 -5.15 3.62
N GLY A 37 -6.68 -4.67 4.28
CA GLY A 37 -8.05 -5.11 4.02
C GLY A 37 -8.58 -4.52 2.71
N THR A 38 -9.27 -5.33 1.93
CA THR A 38 -9.85 -4.96 0.63
C THR A 38 -11.38 -5.01 0.62
N GLY A 39 -11.99 -5.43 1.74
CA GLY A 39 -13.41 -5.53 1.97
C GLY A 39 -13.69 -5.73 3.46
N GLU A 40 -14.98 -5.84 3.83
CA GLU A 40 -15.37 -5.97 5.23
C GLU A 40 -14.76 -7.23 5.90
N ILE A 41 -14.81 -8.38 5.23
CA ILE A 41 -14.29 -9.66 5.75
C ILE A 41 -12.76 -9.58 5.83
N SER A 42 -12.10 -9.24 4.74
CA SER A 42 -10.65 -9.10 4.68
C SER A 42 -10.12 -8.11 5.72
N SER A 43 -10.81 -6.97 5.95
CA SER A 43 -10.46 -6.01 7.00
C SER A 43 -10.53 -6.62 8.41
N LYS A 44 -11.56 -7.43 8.71
CA LYS A 44 -11.68 -8.16 9.98
C LYS A 44 -10.56 -9.20 10.16
N ASP A 45 -10.22 -9.90 9.09
CA ASP A 45 -9.16 -10.89 9.09
C ASP A 45 -7.77 -10.22 9.25
N ALA A 46 -7.54 -9.07 8.60
CA ALA A 46 -6.33 -8.27 8.79
C ALA A 46 -6.15 -7.81 10.25
N ILE A 47 -7.22 -7.31 10.89
CA ILE A 47 -7.20 -6.95 12.31
C ILE A 47 -6.85 -8.17 13.17
N THR A 48 -7.57 -9.28 12.96
CA THR A 48 -7.37 -10.52 13.71
C THR A 48 -5.94 -11.05 13.58
N PHE A 49 -5.38 -10.97 12.38
CA PHE A 49 -3.99 -11.33 12.10
C PHE A 49 -3.01 -10.41 12.85
N ALA A 50 -3.22 -9.10 12.74
CA ALA A 50 -2.34 -8.11 13.37
C ALA A 50 -2.36 -8.18 14.90
N GLU A 51 -3.49 -8.53 15.51
CA GLU A 51 -3.59 -8.72 16.96
C GLU A 51 -2.82 -9.94 17.47
N LYS A 52 -2.65 -10.97 16.64
CA LYS A 52 -1.88 -12.18 16.97
C LYS A 52 -0.38 -12.00 16.74
N HIS A 53 0.05 -11.00 15.98
CA HIS A 53 1.43 -10.82 15.56
C HIS A 53 1.91 -9.41 15.89
N GLU A 54 2.84 -9.27 16.85
CA GLU A 54 3.29 -7.98 17.39
C GLU A 54 3.73 -6.98 16.32
N ARG A 55 4.47 -7.44 15.31
CA ARG A 55 5.02 -6.61 14.22
C ARG A 55 4.08 -6.41 13.02
N ALA A 56 2.90 -7.01 13.04
CA ALA A 56 1.88 -6.81 12.04
C ALA A 56 0.92 -5.69 12.46
N PHE A 57 0.49 -4.92 11.48
CA PHE A 57 -0.53 -3.89 11.58
C PHE A 57 -1.61 -4.15 10.54
N ALA A 58 -2.75 -3.49 10.65
CA ALA A 58 -3.86 -3.64 9.73
C ALA A 58 -4.29 -2.29 9.14
N SER A 59 -4.75 -2.30 7.91
CA SER A 59 -5.62 -1.27 7.38
C SER A 59 -7.00 -1.84 7.11
N VAL A 60 -8.01 -0.99 7.09
CA VAL A 60 -9.40 -1.36 6.86
C VAL A 60 -10.00 -0.52 5.75
N GLY A 61 -10.60 -1.18 4.76
CA GLY A 61 -11.17 -0.49 3.61
C GLY A 61 -11.93 -1.42 2.68
N VAL A 62 -12.61 -0.83 1.72
CA VAL A 62 -13.24 -1.57 0.62
C VAL A 62 -12.65 -1.08 -0.69
N HIS A 63 -11.96 -2.00 -1.36
CA HIS A 63 -11.33 -1.78 -2.65
C HIS A 63 -12.37 -1.35 -3.71
N PRO A 64 -12.00 -0.51 -4.68
CA PRO A 64 -12.93 -0.05 -5.72
C PRO A 64 -13.66 -1.17 -6.47
N HIS A 65 -13.10 -2.35 -6.58
CA HIS A 65 -13.77 -3.50 -7.22
C HIS A 65 -15.00 -4.00 -6.47
N ASP A 66 -15.05 -3.83 -5.14
CA ASP A 66 -16.02 -4.47 -4.25
C ASP A 66 -17.00 -3.46 -3.62
N THR A 67 -16.94 -2.18 -4.04
CA THR A 67 -17.79 -1.11 -3.49
C THR A 67 -19.29 -1.35 -3.67
N LYS A 68 -19.69 -2.15 -4.67
CA LYS A 68 -21.08 -2.59 -4.89
C LYS A 68 -21.63 -3.47 -3.75
N ASP A 69 -20.75 -4.15 -3.00
CA ASP A 69 -21.11 -5.06 -1.93
C ASP A 69 -21.25 -4.33 -0.57
N GLY A 70 -20.95 -3.03 -0.54
CA GLY A 70 -21.09 -2.15 0.61
C GLY A 70 -19.80 -1.92 1.36
N TYR A 71 -19.76 -0.86 2.17
CA TYR A 71 -18.58 -0.43 2.94
C TYR A 71 -18.92 0.18 4.30
N ALA A 72 -20.15 0.00 4.76
CA ALA A 72 -20.65 0.67 5.98
C ALA A 72 -19.89 0.24 7.25
N ALA A 73 -19.40 -1.00 7.29
CA ALA A 73 -18.68 -1.54 8.45
C ALA A 73 -17.31 -0.88 8.67
N ILE A 74 -16.72 -0.25 7.64
CA ILE A 74 -15.37 0.32 7.73
C ILE A 74 -15.28 1.40 8.81
N ARG A 75 -16.33 2.18 9.02
CA ARG A 75 -16.40 3.20 10.09
C ARG A 75 -16.20 2.61 11.48
N GLU A 76 -16.83 1.48 11.77
CA GLU A 76 -16.67 0.78 13.06
C GLU A 76 -15.30 0.13 13.16
N LEU A 77 -14.87 -0.54 12.09
CA LEU A 77 -13.59 -1.26 12.05
C LEU A 77 -12.40 -0.31 12.22
N ALA A 78 -12.45 0.91 11.68
CA ALA A 78 -11.38 1.90 11.80
C ALA A 78 -11.04 2.27 13.26
N GLY A 79 -12.00 2.17 14.17
CA GLY A 79 -11.80 2.42 15.61
C GLY A 79 -11.73 1.17 16.48
N SER A 80 -11.82 -0.03 15.92
CA SER A 80 -12.02 -1.26 16.69
C SER A 80 -10.77 -1.81 17.37
N SER A 81 -9.58 -1.50 16.87
CA SER A 81 -8.31 -2.00 17.39
C SER A 81 -7.19 -0.97 17.25
N LYS A 82 -6.25 -0.96 18.21
CA LYS A 82 -5.00 -0.18 18.10
C LYS A 82 -4.06 -0.66 16.99
N LYS A 83 -4.32 -1.84 16.44
CA LYS A 83 -3.58 -2.39 15.31
C LYS A 83 -4.04 -1.81 13.98
N VAL A 84 -5.21 -1.17 13.92
CA VAL A 84 -5.68 -0.44 12.74
C VAL A 84 -4.95 0.88 12.66
N ILE A 85 -4.14 1.05 11.62
CA ILE A 85 -3.25 2.22 11.45
C ILE A 85 -3.52 3.01 10.18
N ALA A 86 -4.43 2.55 9.33
CA ALA A 86 -4.81 3.24 8.10
C ALA A 86 -6.24 2.86 7.68
N VAL A 87 -6.86 3.75 6.90
CA VAL A 87 -8.02 3.39 6.08
C VAL A 87 -7.51 3.03 4.68
N GLY A 88 -7.83 1.86 4.22
CA GLY A 88 -7.37 1.33 2.93
C GLY A 88 -7.44 -0.21 2.90
N GLU A 89 -7.48 -0.74 1.73
CA GLU A 89 -7.26 -0.14 0.42
C GLU A 89 -8.56 0.48 -0.12
N ILE A 90 -8.52 1.76 -0.48
CA ILE A 90 -9.65 2.49 -1.02
C ILE A 90 -9.23 3.30 -2.24
N GLY A 91 -10.15 3.64 -3.13
CA GLY A 91 -9.78 4.45 -4.29
C GLY A 91 -10.69 4.29 -5.47
N LEU A 92 -10.10 4.38 -6.67
CA LEU A 92 -10.77 4.28 -7.96
C LEU A 92 -9.98 3.39 -8.92
N ASP A 93 -10.67 2.45 -9.56
CA ASP A 93 -10.12 1.61 -10.62
C ASP A 93 -11.08 1.59 -11.83
N TYR A 94 -10.64 2.24 -12.92
CA TYR A 94 -11.43 2.29 -14.15
C TYR A 94 -10.95 1.32 -15.22
N PHE A 95 -9.87 0.60 -14.94
CA PHE A 95 -9.40 -0.48 -15.79
C PHE A 95 -10.33 -1.70 -15.72
N TYR A 96 -10.81 -2.05 -14.52
CA TYR A 96 -11.78 -3.11 -14.32
C TYR A 96 -13.17 -2.55 -14.04
N THR A 97 -14.20 -3.19 -14.59
CA THR A 97 -15.62 -2.77 -14.45
C THR A 97 -16.36 -3.59 -13.39
N ASN A 98 -15.67 -3.98 -12.32
CA ASN A 98 -16.22 -4.86 -11.28
C ASN A 98 -17.30 -4.17 -10.44
N SER A 99 -17.13 -2.87 -10.16
CA SER A 99 -18.12 -2.00 -9.54
C SER A 99 -18.38 -0.76 -10.41
N PRO A 100 -19.60 -0.25 -10.46
CA PRO A 100 -19.91 0.99 -11.17
C PRO A 100 -19.08 2.18 -10.67
N LYS A 101 -18.67 3.05 -11.60
CA LYS A 101 -17.86 4.24 -11.32
C LYS A 101 -18.46 5.13 -10.23
N GLU A 102 -19.77 5.36 -10.28
CA GLU A 102 -20.49 6.22 -9.33
C GLU A 102 -20.43 5.63 -7.90
N LEU A 103 -20.49 4.31 -7.77
CA LEU A 103 -20.36 3.64 -6.47
C LEU A 103 -18.92 3.71 -5.95
N GLN A 104 -17.91 3.56 -6.82
CA GLN A 104 -16.51 3.75 -6.44
C GLN A 104 -16.26 5.17 -5.92
N ILE A 105 -16.76 6.19 -6.62
CA ILE A 105 -16.64 7.61 -6.23
C ILE A 105 -17.32 7.86 -4.87
N GLN A 106 -18.54 7.35 -4.68
CA GLN A 106 -19.25 7.53 -3.43
C GLN A 106 -18.53 6.82 -2.27
N ALA A 107 -18.10 5.58 -2.48
CA ALA A 107 -17.37 4.81 -1.48
C ALA A 107 -16.03 5.47 -1.11
N LEU A 108 -15.28 6.01 -2.10
CA LEU A 108 -14.06 6.75 -1.82
C LEU A 108 -14.34 7.94 -0.90
N LYS A 109 -15.34 8.77 -1.22
CA LYS A 109 -15.71 9.95 -0.43
C LYS A 109 -16.08 9.59 1.01
N ASP A 110 -16.91 8.57 1.19
CA ASP A 110 -17.37 8.15 2.51
C ASP A 110 -16.22 7.57 3.35
N GLN A 111 -15.33 6.80 2.73
CA GLN A 111 -14.16 6.23 3.41
C GLN A 111 -13.06 7.27 3.70
N LEU A 112 -12.92 8.31 2.86
CA LEU A 112 -12.08 9.47 3.20
C LEU A 112 -12.58 10.19 4.45
N GLN A 113 -13.92 10.33 4.59
CA GLN A 113 -14.50 10.91 5.82
C GLN A 113 -14.21 10.01 7.04
N VAL A 114 -14.24 8.68 6.90
CA VAL A 114 -13.83 7.76 7.97
C VAL A 114 -12.38 7.98 8.38
N ALA A 115 -11.47 8.13 7.42
CA ALA A 115 -10.07 8.39 7.69
C ALA A 115 -9.85 9.70 8.49
N LEU A 116 -10.56 10.76 8.13
CA LEU A 116 -10.54 12.04 8.86
C LEU A 116 -11.09 11.90 10.27
N ASP A 117 -12.28 11.27 10.43
CA ASP A 117 -12.95 11.10 11.71
C ASP A 117 -12.08 10.32 12.73
N HIS A 118 -11.25 9.40 12.25
CA HIS A 118 -10.33 8.60 13.07
C HIS A 118 -8.88 9.10 13.05
N ASN A 119 -8.59 10.18 12.32
CA ASN A 119 -7.23 10.72 12.12
C ASN A 119 -6.22 9.65 11.60
N LEU A 120 -6.68 8.80 10.71
CA LEU A 120 -5.86 7.74 10.10
C LEU A 120 -5.37 8.18 8.71
N PRO A 121 -4.15 7.77 8.30
CA PRO A 121 -3.71 7.91 6.92
C PRO A 121 -4.47 6.96 6.00
N VAL A 122 -4.36 7.20 4.69
CA VAL A 122 -5.06 6.44 3.66
C VAL A 122 -4.08 5.67 2.78
N ILE A 123 -4.42 4.41 2.48
CA ILE A 123 -3.76 3.60 1.44
C ILE A 123 -4.66 3.65 0.20
N PHE A 124 -4.21 4.36 -0.84
CA PHE A 124 -4.97 4.61 -2.05
C PHE A 124 -4.62 3.62 -3.16
N HIS A 125 -5.65 3.07 -3.77
CA HIS A 125 -5.61 2.41 -5.07
C HIS A 125 -6.15 3.35 -6.15
N VAL A 126 -5.32 3.74 -7.12
CA VAL A 126 -5.78 4.58 -8.23
C VAL A 126 -5.26 4.03 -9.55
N ARG A 127 -6.17 3.55 -10.40
CA ARG A 127 -5.81 2.98 -11.69
C ARG A 127 -6.70 3.54 -12.80
N GLU A 128 -6.08 4.20 -13.80
CA GLU A 128 -6.77 4.85 -14.92
C GLU A 128 -7.88 5.84 -14.48
N ALA A 129 -7.74 6.46 -13.28
CA ALA A 129 -8.80 7.23 -12.63
C ALA A 129 -8.33 8.56 -12.01
N PHE A 130 -7.11 9.01 -12.31
CA PHE A 130 -6.54 10.22 -11.69
C PHE A 130 -7.31 11.51 -12.03
N GLU A 131 -8.01 11.56 -13.15
CA GLU A 131 -8.84 12.73 -13.52
C GLU A 131 -9.97 12.98 -12.50
N ASP A 132 -10.60 11.91 -11.99
CA ASP A 132 -11.64 12.02 -10.97
C ASP A 132 -11.04 11.97 -9.55
N PHE A 133 -9.91 11.30 -9.37
CA PHE A 133 -9.27 11.17 -8.06
C PHE A 133 -8.81 12.53 -7.51
N TRP A 134 -8.10 13.33 -8.30
CA TRP A 134 -7.54 14.60 -7.80
C TRP A 134 -8.60 15.60 -7.33
N PRO A 135 -9.69 15.88 -8.08
CA PRO A 135 -10.74 16.76 -7.58
C PRO A 135 -11.40 16.26 -6.29
N ILE A 136 -11.54 14.94 -6.13
CA ILE A 136 -12.07 14.35 -4.90
C ILE A 136 -11.06 14.53 -3.77
N PHE A 137 -9.80 14.16 -3.96
CA PHE A 137 -8.75 14.32 -2.96
C PHE A 137 -8.64 15.77 -2.49
N ASP A 138 -8.59 16.72 -3.41
CA ASP A 138 -8.45 18.16 -3.13
C ASP A 138 -9.66 18.76 -2.41
N SER A 139 -10.81 18.08 -2.41
CA SER A 139 -12.00 18.50 -1.67
C SER A 139 -11.98 18.14 -0.17
N TYR A 140 -10.98 17.36 0.27
CA TYR A 140 -10.81 16.97 1.67
C TYR A 140 -9.51 17.53 2.24
N GLU A 141 -9.59 18.44 3.20
CA GLU A 141 -8.41 18.97 3.89
C GLU A 141 -7.91 17.98 4.97
N GLY A 142 -6.58 17.88 5.11
CA GLY A 142 -5.95 17.09 6.16
C GLY A 142 -5.76 15.60 5.83
N ILE A 143 -6.17 15.14 4.65
CA ILE A 143 -5.88 13.78 4.19
C ILE A 143 -4.36 13.64 3.96
N ARG A 144 -3.80 12.60 4.56
CA ARG A 144 -2.43 12.12 4.32
C ARG A 144 -2.49 10.66 3.89
N GLY A 145 -1.55 10.22 3.08
CA GLY A 145 -1.62 8.85 2.59
C GLY A 145 -0.51 8.45 1.65
N VAL A 146 -0.65 7.26 1.09
CA VAL A 146 0.22 6.68 0.08
C VAL A 146 -0.59 6.27 -1.14
N LEU A 147 -0.08 6.59 -2.32
CA LEU A 147 -0.52 5.94 -3.56
C LEU A 147 0.18 4.59 -3.64
N HIS A 148 -0.53 3.54 -3.30
CA HIS A 148 -0.06 2.16 -3.37
C HIS A 148 0.17 1.74 -4.82
N SER A 149 1.17 0.87 -5.04
CA SER A 149 1.45 0.25 -6.36
C SER A 149 1.48 1.26 -7.52
N PHE A 150 2.13 2.41 -7.29
CA PHE A 150 2.12 3.50 -8.25
C PHE A 150 2.75 3.09 -9.58
N THR A 151 1.98 3.13 -10.66
CA THR A 151 2.40 2.76 -12.02
C THR A 151 1.90 3.74 -13.07
N ASP A 152 1.68 4.99 -12.68
CA ASP A 152 1.15 6.06 -13.54
C ASP A 152 2.25 7.01 -14.05
N SER A 153 1.86 8.09 -14.66
CA SER A 153 2.72 9.07 -15.31
C SER A 153 3.57 9.89 -14.32
N SER A 154 4.66 10.47 -14.82
CA SER A 154 5.46 11.44 -14.06
C SER A 154 4.66 12.70 -13.69
N GLU A 155 3.64 13.07 -14.48
CA GLU A 155 2.74 14.19 -14.15
C GLU A 155 1.91 13.88 -12.89
N ASN A 156 1.33 12.67 -12.79
CA ASN A 156 0.57 12.25 -11.61
C ASN A 156 1.49 12.01 -10.41
N LEU A 157 2.73 11.55 -10.62
CA LEU A 157 3.74 11.52 -9.56
C LEU A 157 3.99 12.93 -8.99
N GLN A 158 4.23 13.92 -9.84
CA GLN A 158 4.46 15.30 -9.41
C GLN A 158 3.27 15.86 -8.62
N LYS A 159 2.04 15.64 -9.10
CA LYS A 159 0.80 16.03 -8.40
C LYS A 159 0.68 15.37 -7.02
N ALA A 160 1.10 14.11 -6.88
CA ALA A 160 1.10 13.40 -5.60
C ALA A 160 2.11 14.00 -4.62
N ILE A 161 3.33 14.26 -5.07
CA ILE A 161 4.39 14.86 -4.25
C ILE A 161 3.99 16.28 -3.77
N GLU A 162 3.44 17.12 -4.65
CA GLU A 162 2.95 18.46 -4.32
C GLU A 162 1.87 18.45 -3.24
N ARG A 163 1.10 17.36 -3.14
CA ARG A 163 0.07 17.12 -2.11
C ARG A 163 0.58 16.40 -0.87
N GLY A 164 1.89 16.16 -0.79
CA GLY A 164 2.52 15.50 0.36
C GLY A 164 2.21 14.00 0.48
N LEU A 165 1.77 13.36 -0.60
CA LEU A 165 1.54 11.92 -0.61
C LEU A 165 2.85 11.15 -0.71
N TYR A 166 2.86 9.97 -0.08
CA TYR A 166 3.88 8.96 -0.28
C TYR A 166 3.56 8.10 -1.51
N ILE A 167 4.59 7.45 -2.04
CA ILE A 167 4.51 6.63 -3.24
C ILE A 167 4.96 5.22 -2.89
N GLY A 168 4.04 4.26 -3.00
CA GLY A 168 4.29 2.84 -2.80
C GLY A 168 4.90 2.22 -4.06
N VAL A 169 6.06 1.59 -3.90
CA VAL A 169 6.81 0.93 -4.98
C VAL A 169 6.98 -0.54 -4.66
N ASN A 170 6.48 -1.39 -5.55
CA ASN A 170 6.51 -2.84 -5.40
C ASN A 170 7.33 -3.54 -6.49
N GLY A 171 7.16 -4.86 -6.58
CA GLY A 171 7.90 -5.71 -7.50
C GLY A 171 7.78 -5.33 -8.97
N ILE A 172 6.71 -4.65 -9.42
CA ILE A 172 6.54 -4.18 -10.82
C ILE A 172 7.75 -3.37 -11.26
N SER A 173 8.27 -2.52 -10.38
CA SER A 173 9.40 -1.65 -10.66
C SER A 173 10.65 -2.42 -11.10
N THR A 174 10.79 -3.67 -10.66
CA THR A 174 11.96 -4.52 -10.95
C THR A 174 11.87 -5.25 -12.29
N PHE A 175 10.67 -5.44 -12.85
CA PHE A 175 10.48 -6.23 -14.06
C PHE A 175 9.76 -5.50 -15.21
N THR A 176 9.27 -4.28 -14.99
CA THR A 176 8.71 -3.48 -16.09
C THR A 176 9.73 -3.28 -17.21
N LYS A 177 9.25 -3.32 -18.45
CA LYS A 177 10.07 -3.04 -19.64
C LYS A 177 9.85 -1.62 -20.18
N ASP A 178 8.93 -0.90 -19.58
CA ASP A 178 8.61 0.48 -19.94
C ASP A 178 9.66 1.43 -19.34
N GLU A 179 10.48 2.01 -20.22
CA GLU A 179 11.57 2.93 -19.79
C GLU A 179 11.02 4.24 -19.19
N SER A 180 9.82 4.68 -19.61
CA SER A 180 9.19 5.86 -19.01
C SER A 180 8.75 5.58 -17.58
N GLN A 181 8.22 4.40 -17.33
CA GLN A 181 7.85 3.95 -16.00
C GLN A 181 9.07 3.77 -15.08
N LYS A 182 10.18 3.23 -15.63
CA LYS A 182 11.44 3.14 -14.87
C LYS A 182 11.96 4.52 -14.48
N ALA A 183 11.94 5.47 -15.42
CA ALA A 183 12.35 6.84 -15.15
C ALA A 183 11.45 7.50 -14.08
N THR A 184 10.16 7.23 -14.11
CA THR A 184 9.22 7.69 -13.09
C THR A 184 9.59 7.14 -11.71
N PHE A 185 9.85 5.83 -11.57
CA PHE A 185 10.31 5.25 -10.31
C PHE A 185 11.62 5.84 -9.81
N ASP A 186 12.59 6.08 -10.70
CA ASP A 186 13.89 6.65 -10.35
C ASP A 186 13.76 8.11 -9.85
N SER A 187 12.74 8.83 -10.31
CA SER A 187 12.50 10.24 -9.98
C SER A 187 11.75 10.45 -8.65
N ILE A 188 11.21 9.39 -8.02
CA ILE A 188 10.52 9.50 -6.73
C ILE A 188 11.52 10.02 -5.67
N PRO A 189 11.25 11.16 -4.99
CA PRO A 189 12.12 11.64 -3.92
C PRO A 189 12.21 10.63 -2.77
N LEU A 190 13.38 10.52 -2.13
CA LEU A 190 13.57 9.60 -1.00
C LEU A 190 12.58 9.88 0.15
N ASP A 191 12.25 11.13 0.40
CA ASP A 191 11.34 11.54 1.47
C ASP A 191 9.87 11.18 1.19
N ASN A 192 9.54 10.77 -0.04
CA ASN A 192 8.18 10.34 -0.42
C ASN A 192 8.09 8.84 -0.74
N LEU A 193 9.23 8.11 -0.72
CA LEU A 193 9.28 6.72 -1.15
C LEU A 193 8.88 5.77 -0.03
N LEU A 194 8.01 4.80 -0.35
CA LEU A 194 7.72 3.63 0.46
C LEU A 194 7.93 2.36 -0.37
N PHE A 195 8.34 1.28 0.30
CA PHE A 195 8.41 -0.04 -0.32
C PHE A 195 7.33 -0.96 0.23
N GLU A 196 6.82 -1.78 -0.67
CA GLU A 196 5.77 -2.74 -0.39
C GLU A 196 5.95 -3.99 -1.26
N THR A 197 5.33 -5.10 -0.89
CA THR A 197 5.36 -6.31 -1.71
C THR A 197 4.10 -6.49 -2.54
N ASP A 198 2.96 -6.13 -2.00
CA ASP A 198 1.65 -6.55 -2.49
C ASP A 198 1.52 -8.11 -2.49
N ALA A 199 2.20 -8.76 -1.54
CA ALA A 199 2.19 -10.22 -1.43
C ALA A 199 0.76 -10.73 -1.19
N PRO A 200 0.34 -11.81 -1.89
CA PRO A 200 1.11 -12.80 -2.65
C PRO A 200 1.41 -12.44 -4.11
N PHE A 201 1.02 -11.25 -4.57
CA PHE A 201 1.10 -10.80 -5.96
C PHE A 201 2.44 -10.10 -6.27
N LEU A 202 2.64 -9.74 -7.53
CA LEU A 202 3.67 -8.82 -8.02
C LEU A 202 5.12 -9.17 -7.63
N THR A 203 5.44 -10.45 -7.51
CA THR A 203 6.76 -10.95 -7.10
C THR A 203 7.89 -10.29 -7.88
N PRO A 204 8.91 -9.69 -7.22
CA PRO A 204 10.04 -9.05 -7.90
C PRO A 204 10.98 -10.07 -8.55
N ILE A 205 11.87 -9.61 -9.44
CA ILE A 205 13.04 -10.39 -9.84
C ILE A 205 14.02 -10.53 -8.66
N PRO A 206 14.75 -11.68 -8.53
CA PRO A 206 14.77 -12.81 -9.46
C PRO A 206 13.68 -13.86 -9.22
N PHE A 207 12.68 -13.58 -8.37
CA PHE A 207 11.71 -14.58 -7.89
C PHE A 207 10.42 -14.66 -8.71
N ARG A 208 10.36 -14.03 -9.90
CA ARG A 208 9.16 -14.09 -10.76
C ARG A 208 8.62 -15.51 -10.92
N GLY A 209 7.28 -15.66 -10.85
CA GLY A 209 6.60 -16.94 -10.93
C GLY A 209 6.46 -17.71 -9.61
N LYS A 210 7.08 -17.21 -8.52
CA LYS A 210 6.83 -17.71 -7.15
C LYS A 210 5.78 -16.85 -6.45
N VAL A 211 5.21 -17.38 -5.38
CA VAL A 211 4.36 -16.60 -4.46
C VAL A 211 5.20 -15.51 -3.82
N ASN A 212 4.70 -14.28 -3.82
CA ASN A 212 5.38 -13.15 -3.19
C ASN A 212 5.24 -13.22 -1.66
N GLN A 213 6.19 -12.59 -0.95
CA GLN A 213 6.22 -12.55 0.50
C GLN A 213 6.93 -11.29 1.01
N PRO A 214 6.66 -10.83 2.24
CA PRO A 214 7.26 -9.60 2.81
C PRO A 214 8.78 -9.56 2.74
N ALA A 215 9.46 -10.71 2.83
CA ALA A 215 10.91 -10.82 2.69
C ALA A 215 11.46 -10.18 1.40
N TYR A 216 10.66 -10.13 0.34
CA TYR A 216 11.09 -9.64 -0.97
C TYR A 216 11.06 -8.10 -1.10
N VAL A 217 10.58 -7.35 -0.09
CA VAL A 217 10.82 -5.90 0.00
C VAL A 217 12.32 -5.58 -0.10
N LYS A 218 13.18 -6.42 0.49
CA LYS A 218 14.62 -6.26 0.40
C LYS A 218 15.13 -6.28 -1.04
N ASN A 219 14.60 -7.17 -1.88
CA ASN A 219 15.01 -7.28 -3.29
C ASN A 219 14.57 -6.06 -4.11
N ILE A 220 13.41 -5.50 -3.79
CA ILE A 220 12.94 -4.24 -4.38
C ILE A 220 13.88 -3.11 -3.97
N ALA A 221 14.24 -3.02 -2.69
CA ALA A 221 15.16 -2.02 -2.19
C ALA A 221 16.57 -2.15 -2.78
N GLU A 222 17.10 -3.37 -2.91
CA GLU A 222 18.41 -3.64 -3.54
C GLU A 222 18.43 -3.16 -5.00
N TYR A 223 17.38 -3.45 -5.76
CA TYR A 223 17.23 -2.99 -7.14
C TYR A 223 17.23 -1.46 -7.24
N HIS A 224 16.49 -0.77 -6.38
CA HIS A 224 16.42 0.69 -6.39
C HIS A 224 17.68 1.37 -5.84
N ALA A 225 18.37 0.74 -4.88
CA ALA A 225 19.65 1.24 -4.38
C ALA A 225 20.72 1.23 -5.48
N GLU A 226 20.82 0.14 -6.25
CA GLU A 226 21.72 0.05 -7.40
C GLU A 226 21.43 1.13 -8.45
N ARG A 227 20.15 1.30 -8.84
CA ARG A 227 19.73 2.30 -9.83
C ARG A 227 20.00 3.74 -9.39
N ARG A 228 19.86 4.03 -8.10
CA ARG A 228 20.05 5.37 -7.52
C ARG A 228 21.51 5.66 -7.13
N GLY A 229 22.37 4.64 -7.16
CA GLY A 229 23.77 4.77 -6.75
C GLY A 229 23.95 5.08 -5.26
N ILE A 230 23.02 4.63 -4.41
CA ILE A 230 23.06 4.77 -2.95
C ILE A 230 23.11 3.41 -2.26
N SER A 231 23.45 3.40 -0.97
CA SER A 231 23.47 2.13 -0.24
C SER A 231 22.06 1.62 0.07
N VAL A 232 21.90 0.30 0.14
CA VAL A 232 20.64 -0.34 0.59
C VAL A 232 20.29 0.08 2.02
N ILE A 233 21.29 0.38 2.85
CA ILE A 233 21.09 0.83 4.24
C ILE A 233 20.45 2.20 4.25
N GLU A 234 20.98 3.16 3.48
CA GLU A 234 20.44 4.50 3.35
C GLU A 234 18.98 4.47 2.87
N LEU A 235 18.70 3.64 1.86
CA LEU A 235 17.36 3.49 1.31
C LEU A 235 16.40 2.86 2.35
N ALA A 236 16.85 1.84 3.08
CA ALA A 236 16.08 1.23 4.15
C ALA A 236 15.77 2.20 5.30
N GLU A 237 16.74 3.06 5.67
CA GLU A 237 16.54 4.08 6.71
C GLU A 237 15.53 5.13 6.27
N ALA A 238 15.65 5.65 5.03
CA ALA A 238 14.73 6.65 4.49
C ALA A 238 13.29 6.10 4.41
N THR A 239 13.10 4.93 3.79
CA THR A 239 11.75 4.35 3.62
C THR A 239 11.12 3.90 4.94
N THR A 240 11.92 3.40 5.89
CA THR A 240 11.44 3.09 7.24
C THR A 240 10.99 4.34 7.98
N LYS A 241 11.78 5.42 7.92
CA LYS A 241 11.41 6.72 8.51
C LYS A 241 10.10 7.24 7.92
N ASN A 242 9.93 7.14 6.60
CA ASN A 242 8.70 7.54 5.92
C ASN A 242 7.49 6.71 6.38
N ALA A 243 7.63 5.39 6.47
CA ALA A 243 6.57 4.51 6.97
C ALA A 243 6.19 4.84 8.41
N GLN A 244 7.18 5.09 9.28
CA GLN A 244 6.94 5.52 10.66
C GLN A 244 6.25 6.88 10.74
N ALA A 245 6.63 7.83 9.90
CA ALA A 245 6.02 9.16 9.87
C ALA A 245 4.56 9.12 9.38
N LEU A 246 4.27 8.29 8.36
CA LEU A 246 2.91 8.19 7.82
C LEU A 246 1.99 7.41 8.75
N PHE A 247 2.42 6.23 9.21
CA PHE A 247 1.57 5.25 9.89
C PHE A 247 1.70 5.25 11.41
N ALA A 248 2.63 6.03 11.98
CA ALA A 248 2.91 6.11 13.42
C ALA A 248 3.26 4.74 14.07
N ILE A 249 4.05 3.90 13.38
CA ILE A 249 4.42 2.52 13.76
C ILE A 249 5.86 2.37 14.23
#